data_248dda43eac8a8a2ea1777572cb98a4f
#
_entry.id   248dda43eac8a8a2ea1777572cb98a4f
#
_cell.length_a   1.000
_cell.length_b   1.000
_cell.length_c   1.000
_cell.angle_alpha   90.00
_cell.angle_beta   90.00
_cell.angle_gamma   90.00
#
_symmetry.space_group_name_H-M   'P 1'
#
loop_
_entity.id
_entity.type
_entity.pdbx_description
1 polymer ?
#
loop_
_entity_poly.entity_id
_entity_poly.type
_entity_poly.pdbx_seq_one_letter_code
_entity_poly.pdbx_strand_id
1 'polypeptide(L)'
;MKDVAFGQYYPAKSFVHNMDARVKILAVIAYIVAVFLVQSVTTAQGVAFQFLGFGACLFFVLIATLCARVPFGKVLKSIKGIMFFIVLSAILQIFFNASGNVLAKWSFITITDVGLLNAGFLVARISLIVLGASLLTLTTSPVEIADGIESLMYPLKFIKFPVHEFALIMSIALRFIPTLLDETDRIIKAQKARGADFDSGNILKRVKALMPVLIPLLISSFRRADELADAMDSRCYSGSKVRTKYKKMRSTWRDLVATVAIAGLICGVVALNVTGFLAVVVLL
;
A
#
# COMPACT_ATOMS: atom_id res chain seq x y z
N MET A 1 11.52 18.27 -12.30
CA MET A 1 10.63 17.19 -11.84
C MET A 1 11.18 15.80 -12.20
N LYS A 2 12.49 15.57 -11.91
CA LYS A 2 13.15 14.29 -12.28
C LYS A 2 12.91 13.14 -11.28
N ASP A 3 12.14 13.34 -10.24
CA ASP A 3 11.97 12.40 -9.13
C ASP A 3 10.54 11.89 -8.95
N VAL A 4 9.72 11.96 -9.99
CA VAL A 4 8.53 11.11 -10.07
C VAL A 4 9.01 9.73 -10.54
N ALA A 5 9.84 9.10 -9.68
CA ALA A 5 10.07 7.69 -9.79
C ALA A 5 8.69 7.02 -9.71
N PHE A 6 8.32 6.32 -10.74
CA PHE A 6 7.09 5.56 -10.85
C PHE A 6 6.97 4.60 -9.66
N GLY A 7 6.31 5.05 -8.60
CA GLY A 7 6.24 4.36 -7.32
C GLY A 7 7.59 4.36 -6.56
N GLN A 8 7.53 4.08 -5.29
CA GLN A 8 8.73 3.94 -4.43
C GLN A 8 9.48 2.63 -4.68
N TYR A 9 9.28 1.99 -5.87
CA TYR A 9 9.90 0.71 -6.21
C TYR A 9 11.43 0.80 -6.15
N TYR A 10 12.03 -0.13 -5.40
CA TYR A 10 13.47 -0.27 -5.27
C TYR A 10 13.96 -1.49 -6.06
N PRO A 11 14.62 -1.31 -7.22
CA PRO A 11 15.07 -2.44 -8.02
C PRO A 11 16.21 -3.19 -7.31
N ALA A 12 15.91 -4.35 -6.74
CA ALA A 12 16.88 -5.25 -6.15
C ALA A 12 16.59 -6.69 -6.60
N LYS A 13 17.63 -7.47 -6.75
CA LYS A 13 17.50 -8.93 -6.98
C LYS A 13 17.48 -9.63 -5.63
N SER A 14 16.28 -9.93 -5.12
CA SER A 14 16.12 -10.63 -3.86
C SER A 14 15.06 -11.74 -3.95
N PHE A 15 14.98 -12.55 -2.89
CA PHE A 15 13.95 -13.59 -2.77
C PHE A 15 12.54 -13.02 -2.93
N VAL A 16 12.24 -11.92 -2.24
CA VAL A 16 10.92 -11.27 -2.24
C VAL A 16 10.61 -10.60 -3.59
N HIS A 17 11.59 -9.96 -4.25
CA HIS A 17 11.37 -9.33 -5.56
C HIS A 17 10.95 -10.33 -6.63
N ASN A 18 11.48 -11.55 -6.59
CA ASN A 18 11.21 -12.59 -7.59
C ASN A 18 9.99 -13.47 -7.26
N MET A 19 9.17 -13.10 -6.25
CA MET A 19 7.90 -13.77 -5.93
C MET A 19 6.79 -13.27 -6.84
N ASP A 20 5.76 -14.11 -7.05
CA ASP A 20 4.56 -13.73 -7.78
C ASP A 20 3.83 -12.57 -7.09
N ALA A 21 3.43 -11.54 -7.89
CA ALA A 21 2.73 -10.37 -7.38
C ALA A 21 1.39 -10.71 -6.68
N ARG A 22 0.71 -11.75 -7.13
CA ARG A 22 -0.53 -12.27 -6.50
C ARG A 22 -0.30 -12.66 -5.05
N VAL A 23 0.76 -13.47 -4.84
CA VAL A 23 1.11 -13.97 -3.50
C VAL A 23 1.54 -12.82 -2.60
N LYS A 24 2.30 -11.85 -3.12
CA LYS A 24 2.69 -10.65 -2.37
C LYS A 24 1.49 -9.82 -1.93
N ILE A 25 0.52 -9.59 -2.83
CA ILE A 25 -0.71 -8.84 -2.51
C ILE A 25 -1.51 -9.56 -1.42
N LEU A 26 -1.76 -10.87 -1.60
CA LEU A 26 -2.46 -11.67 -0.60
C LEU A 26 -1.69 -11.73 0.73
N ALA A 27 -0.36 -11.82 0.66
CA ALA A 27 0.53 -11.82 1.80
C ALA A 27 0.40 -10.55 2.64
N VAL A 28 0.38 -9.38 1.99
CA VAL A 28 0.23 -8.10 2.70
C VAL A 28 -1.17 -7.97 3.28
N ILE A 29 -2.22 -8.38 2.57
CA ILE A 29 -3.58 -8.38 3.10
C ILE A 29 -3.67 -9.29 4.33
N ALA A 30 -3.14 -10.52 4.23
CA ALA A 30 -3.11 -11.47 5.33
C ALA A 30 -2.30 -10.97 6.53
N TYR A 31 -1.19 -10.28 6.28
CA TYR A 31 -0.39 -9.62 7.31
C TYR A 31 -1.17 -8.50 8.01
N ILE A 32 -1.87 -7.63 7.25
CA ILE A 32 -2.73 -6.59 7.82
C ILE A 32 -3.80 -7.22 8.71
N VAL A 33 -4.46 -8.28 8.24
CA VAL A 33 -5.43 -9.03 9.04
C VAL A 33 -4.79 -9.59 10.31
N ALA A 34 -3.57 -10.16 10.24
CA ALA A 34 -2.85 -10.66 11.40
C ALA A 34 -2.60 -9.55 12.44
N VAL A 35 -2.21 -8.36 12.02
CA VAL A 35 -2.00 -7.20 12.92
C VAL A 35 -3.31 -6.74 13.56
N PHE A 36 -4.44 -6.81 12.84
CA PHE A 36 -5.75 -6.51 13.41
C PHE A 36 -6.27 -7.59 14.37
N LEU A 37 -5.90 -8.84 14.14
CA LEU A 37 -6.26 -9.95 15.02
C LEU A 37 -5.56 -9.89 16.38
N VAL A 38 -4.46 -9.13 16.53
CA VAL A 38 -3.86 -8.88 17.85
C VAL A 38 -4.86 -8.10 18.70
N GLN A 39 -5.51 -8.82 19.62
CA GLN A 39 -6.62 -8.33 20.45
C GLN A 39 -6.13 -7.40 21.54
N SER A 40 -6.87 -6.33 21.83
CA SER A 40 -6.60 -5.45 22.97
C SER A 40 -7.30 -5.99 24.22
N VAL A 41 -6.55 -6.61 25.12
CA VAL A 41 -7.06 -7.08 26.41
C VAL A 41 -6.47 -6.19 27.51
N THR A 42 -7.32 -5.61 28.36
CA THR A 42 -6.92 -4.62 29.37
C THR A 42 -6.38 -5.24 30.67
N THR A 43 -6.38 -6.58 30.79
CA THR A 43 -5.84 -7.29 31.94
C THR A 43 -4.31 -7.34 31.86
N ALA A 44 -3.60 -7.26 32.98
CA ALA A 44 -2.13 -7.24 33.04
C ALA A 44 -1.46 -8.39 32.27
N GLN A 45 -2.02 -9.59 32.30
CA GLN A 45 -1.55 -10.72 31.49
C GLN A 45 -1.90 -10.53 30.00
N GLY A 46 -3.08 -10.01 29.68
CA GLY A 46 -3.47 -9.69 28.30
C GLY A 46 -2.54 -8.68 27.63
N VAL A 47 -2.01 -7.71 28.39
CA VAL A 47 -1.01 -6.75 27.92
C VAL A 47 0.28 -7.47 27.49
N ALA A 48 0.75 -8.47 28.25
CA ALA A 48 1.93 -9.24 27.86
C ALA A 48 1.73 -10.03 26.56
N PHE A 49 0.55 -10.65 26.36
CA PHE A 49 0.23 -11.35 25.11
C PHE A 49 0.11 -10.39 23.90
N GLN A 50 -0.36 -9.16 24.12
CA GLN A 50 -0.36 -8.13 23.08
C GLN A 50 1.05 -7.76 22.64
N PHE A 51 1.96 -7.53 23.58
CA PHE A 51 3.37 -7.27 23.25
C PHE A 51 3.99 -8.41 22.46
N LEU A 52 3.70 -9.67 22.81
CA LEU A 52 4.16 -10.83 22.05
C LEU A 52 3.56 -10.87 20.65
N GLY A 53 2.28 -10.58 20.48
CA GLY A 53 1.61 -10.53 19.16
C GLY A 53 2.20 -9.44 18.26
N PHE A 54 2.35 -8.22 18.76
CA PHE A 54 3.00 -7.15 18.03
C PHE A 54 4.49 -7.42 17.77
N GLY A 55 5.18 -8.05 18.72
CA GLY A 55 6.56 -8.51 18.58
C GLY A 55 6.71 -9.53 17.44
N ALA A 56 5.82 -10.50 17.35
CA ALA A 56 5.80 -11.49 16.26
C ALA A 56 5.56 -10.84 14.90
N CYS A 57 4.61 -9.89 14.80
CA CYS A 57 4.35 -9.13 13.58
C CYS A 57 5.56 -8.26 13.18
N LEU A 58 6.21 -7.61 14.14
CA LEU A 58 7.42 -6.82 13.91
C LEU A 58 8.56 -7.72 13.41
N PHE A 59 8.80 -8.85 14.07
CA PHE A 59 9.82 -9.82 13.70
C PHE A 59 9.62 -10.34 12.27
N PHE A 60 8.36 -10.63 11.90
CA PHE A 60 8.02 -11.04 10.54
C PHE A 60 8.37 -9.97 9.51
N VAL A 61 8.01 -8.70 9.74
CA VAL A 61 8.36 -7.59 8.83
C VAL A 61 9.86 -7.38 8.75
N LEU A 62 10.59 -7.52 9.85
CA LEU A 62 12.05 -7.41 9.87
C LEU A 62 12.69 -8.51 9.01
N ILE A 63 12.26 -9.77 9.16
CA ILE A 63 12.72 -10.87 8.30
C ILE A 63 12.37 -10.61 6.85
N ALA A 64 11.14 -10.20 6.54
CA ALA A 64 10.71 -9.90 5.19
C ALA A 64 11.55 -8.76 4.56
N THR A 65 11.89 -7.72 5.33
CA THR A 65 12.74 -6.61 4.90
C THR A 65 14.18 -7.09 4.62
N LEU A 66 14.74 -7.94 5.46
CA LEU A 66 16.07 -8.54 5.25
C LEU A 66 16.08 -9.41 4.01
N CYS A 67 15.08 -10.29 3.84
CA CYS A 67 14.92 -11.12 2.64
C CYS A 67 14.70 -10.30 1.38
N ALA A 68 14.07 -9.12 1.49
CA ALA A 68 13.88 -8.18 0.39
C ALA A 68 15.16 -7.42 0.02
N ARG A 69 16.18 -7.40 0.88
CA ARG A 69 17.41 -6.60 0.72
C ARG A 69 17.13 -5.12 0.49
N VAL A 70 16.06 -4.62 1.10
CA VAL A 70 15.71 -3.20 1.06
C VAL A 70 16.38 -2.50 2.24
N PRO A 71 17.03 -1.33 2.06
CA PRO A 71 17.62 -0.60 3.16
C PRO A 71 16.55 -0.14 4.16
N PHE A 72 16.72 -0.49 5.43
CA PHE A 72 15.79 -0.17 6.51
C PHE A 72 15.38 1.31 6.56
N GLY A 73 16.31 2.22 6.22
CA GLY A 73 16.03 3.65 6.18
C GLY A 73 14.91 4.03 5.21
N LYS A 74 14.74 3.30 4.09
CA LYS A 74 13.64 3.55 3.15
C LYS A 74 12.30 3.07 3.70
N VAL A 75 12.30 1.94 4.39
CA VAL A 75 11.10 1.39 5.03
C VAL A 75 10.65 2.29 6.19
N LEU A 76 11.57 2.76 7.04
CA LEU A 76 11.26 3.72 8.10
C LEU A 76 10.79 5.08 7.56
N LYS A 77 11.31 5.51 6.40
CA LYS A 77 10.88 6.75 5.78
C LYS A 77 9.40 6.75 5.40
N SER A 78 8.82 5.57 5.16
CA SER A 78 7.37 5.42 4.90
C SER A 78 6.52 5.82 6.10
N ILE A 79 6.99 5.56 7.33
CA ILE A 79 6.31 6.00 8.57
C ILE A 79 6.30 7.52 8.68
N LYS A 80 7.40 8.18 8.26
CA LYS A 80 7.51 9.65 8.34
C LYS A 80 6.39 10.36 7.57
N GLY A 81 5.93 9.79 6.45
CA GLY A 81 4.83 10.35 5.65
C GLY A 81 3.47 10.35 6.37
N ILE A 82 3.27 9.43 7.32
CA ILE A 82 2.01 9.25 8.07
C ILE A 82 2.16 9.68 9.53
N MET A 83 3.35 10.13 9.94
CA MET A 83 3.67 10.43 11.34
C MET A 83 2.69 11.44 11.97
N PHE A 84 2.23 12.43 11.21
CA PHE A 84 1.24 13.39 11.67
C PHE A 84 -0.07 12.68 12.12
N PHE A 85 -0.58 11.76 11.32
CA PHE A 85 -1.81 11.02 11.65
C PHE A 85 -1.61 10.05 12.83
N ILE A 86 -0.42 9.44 12.94
CA ILE A 86 -0.06 8.56 14.06
C ILE A 86 -0.08 9.36 15.37
N VAL A 87 0.58 10.51 15.39
CA VAL A 87 0.64 11.39 16.57
C VAL A 87 -0.75 11.92 16.92
N LEU A 88 -1.50 12.38 15.92
CA LEU A 88 -2.87 12.86 16.14
C LEU A 88 -3.77 11.76 16.73
N SER A 89 -3.71 10.55 16.19
CA SER A 89 -4.49 9.41 16.70
C SER A 89 -4.09 9.05 18.14
N ALA A 90 -2.79 9.08 18.46
CA ALA A 90 -2.30 8.82 19.81
C ALA A 90 -2.82 9.87 20.81
N ILE A 91 -2.78 11.14 20.41
CA ILE A 91 -3.30 12.25 21.23
C ILE A 91 -4.79 12.06 21.49
N LEU A 92 -5.58 11.80 20.44
CA LEU A 92 -7.02 11.57 20.58
C LEU A 92 -7.31 10.38 21.50
N GLN A 93 -6.55 9.28 21.36
CA GLN A 93 -6.72 8.10 22.20
C GLN A 93 -6.46 8.38 23.68
N ILE A 94 -5.44 9.20 24.01
CA ILE A 94 -5.13 9.60 25.39
C ILE A 94 -6.25 10.46 25.97
N PHE A 95 -6.80 11.39 25.20
CA PHE A 95 -7.80 12.33 25.71
C PHE A 95 -9.22 11.76 25.79
N PHE A 96 -9.59 10.88 24.86
CA PHE A 96 -10.96 10.34 24.81
C PHE A 96 -11.13 9.02 25.56
N ASN A 97 -10.04 8.35 25.95
CA ASN A 97 -10.11 7.10 26.68
C ASN A 97 -9.98 7.34 28.21
N ALA A 98 -11.11 7.44 28.88
CA ALA A 98 -11.18 7.68 30.32
C ALA A 98 -11.21 6.39 31.17
N SER A 99 -10.92 5.21 30.58
CA SER A 99 -10.95 3.91 31.29
C SER A 99 -9.65 3.69 32.08
N GLY A 100 -9.75 3.15 33.29
CA GLY A 100 -8.60 2.79 34.14
C GLY A 100 -8.28 3.79 35.26
N ASN A 101 -7.10 3.66 35.89
CA ASN A 101 -6.67 4.53 36.95
C ASN A 101 -6.24 5.90 36.43
N VAL A 102 -6.72 6.96 37.07
CA VAL A 102 -6.40 8.33 36.67
C VAL A 102 -4.99 8.66 37.15
N LEU A 103 -4.06 8.87 36.24
CA LEU A 103 -2.68 9.30 36.47
C LEU A 103 -2.58 10.82 36.67
N ALA A 104 -3.31 11.58 35.85
CA ALA A 104 -3.38 13.03 35.93
C ALA A 104 -4.76 13.54 35.54
N LYS A 105 -5.31 14.46 36.36
CA LYS A 105 -6.59 15.09 36.09
C LYS A 105 -6.38 16.59 36.00
N TRP A 106 -6.62 17.16 34.82
CA TRP A 106 -6.57 18.60 34.60
C TRP A 106 -7.87 19.07 33.96
N SER A 107 -8.76 19.61 34.78
CA SER A 107 -10.06 20.15 34.39
C SER A 107 -10.90 19.21 33.51
N PHE A 108 -10.81 19.33 32.20
CA PHE A 108 -11.54 18.48 31.23
C PHE A 108 -10.71 17.29 30.69
N ILE A 109 -9.44 17.18 31.02
CA ILE A 109 -8.53 16.16 30.49
C ILE A 109 -8.18 15.19 31.60
N THR A 110 -8.53 13.90 31.42
CA THR A 110 -8.15 12.83 32.32
C THR A 110 -7.18 11.89 31.58
N ILE A 111 -5.92 11.88 32.00
CA ILE A 111 -4.93 10.93 31.48
C ILE A 111 -4.99 9.69 32.36
N THR A 112 -5.29 8.54 31.72
CA THR A 112 -5.36 7.24 32.40
C THR A 112 -4.22 6.34 31.93
N ASP A 113 -3.78 5.40 32.78
CA ASP A 113 -2.77 4.40 32.45
C ASP A 113 -3.21 3.50 31.29
N VAL A 114 -4.48 3.08 31.28
CA VAL A 114 -5.08 2.29 30.17
C VAL A 114 -5.14 3.12 28.89
N GLY A 115 -5.47 4.40 28.97
CA GLY A 115 -5.46 5.31 27.82
C GLY A 115 -4.08 5.43 27.18
N LEU A 116 -3.03 5.53 28.01
CA LEU A 116 -1.65 5.62 27.54
C LEU A 116 -1.18 4.33 26.89
N LEU A 117 -1.50 3.16 27.49
CA LEU A 117 -1.19 1.85 26.90
C LEU A 117 -1.89 1.64 25.57
N ASN A 118 -3.19 1.96 25.50
CA ASN A 118 -3.95 1.83 24.27
C ASN A 118 -3.44 2.77 23.16
N ALA A 119 -3.02 3.98 23.49
CA ALA A 119 -2.36 4.88 22.56
C ALA A 119 -1.05 4.28 22.03
N GLY A 120 -0.22 3.68 22.88
CA GLY A 120 1.00 2.98 22.48
C GLY A 120 0.73 1.80 21.54
N PHE A 121 -0.28 0.98 21.84
CA PHE A 121 -0.68 -0.13 20.97
C PHE A 121 -1.26 0.35 19.65
N LEU A 122 -2.01 1.45 19.64
CA LEU A 122 -2.52 2.05 18.39
C LEU A 122 -1.38 2.55 17.49
N VAL A 123 -0.40 3.24 18.08
CA VAL A 123 0.82 3.68 17.38
C VAL A 123 1.58 2.50 16.80
N ALA A 124 1.79 1.44 17.59
CA ALA A 124 2.46 0.22 17.13
C ALA A 124 1.68 -0.44 15.99
N ARG A 125 0.37 -0.58 16.12
CA ARG A 125 -0.51 -1.16 15.10
C ARG A 125 -0.43 -0.41 13.78
N ILE A 126 -0.64 0.90 13.78
CA ILE A 126 -0.58 1.72 12.56
C ILE A 126 0.83 1.64 11.95
N SER A 127 1.88 1.74 12.75
CA SER A 127 3.26 1.66 12.27
C SER A 127 3.56 0.32 11.60
N LEU A 128 3.12 -0.81 12.18
CA LEU A 128 3.30 -2.14 11.61
C LEU A 128 2.54 -2.32 10.29
N ILE A 129 1.30 -1.85 10.21
CA ILE A 129 0.52 -1.89 8.98
C ILE A 129 1.23 -1.12 7.86
N VAL A 130 1.72 0.09 8.17
CA VAL A 130 2.44 0.93 7.20
C VAL A 130 3.74 0.28 6.76
N LEU A 131 4.50 -0.33 7.68
CA LEU A 131 5.72 -1.06 7.35
C LEU A 131 5.44 -2.24 6.42
N GLY A 132 4.42 -3.06 6.71
CA GLY A 132 4.01 -4.18 5.87
C GLY A 132 3.55 -3.74 4.46
N ALA A 133 2.70 -2.72 4.39
CA ALA A 133 2.23 -2.16 3.12
C ALA A 133 3.37 -1.53 2.30
N SER A 134 4.32 -0.86 2.96
CA SER A 134 5.47 -0.25 2.29
C SER A 134 6.39 -1.28 1.63
N LEU A 135 6.50 -2.48 2.21
CA LEU A 135 7.28 -3.57 1.61
C LEU A 135 6.72 -3.98 0.24
N LEU A 136 5.40 -4.05 0.08
CA LEU A 136 4.79 -4.33 -1.22
C LEU A 136 5.18 -3.29 -2.25
N THR A 137 5.04 -2.00 -1.91
CA THR A 137 5.35 -0.88 -2.80
C THR A 137 6.84 -0.80 -3.16
N LEU A 138 7.72 -1.15 -2.23
CA LEU A 138 9.17 -1.15 -2.45
C LEU A 138 9.65 -2.37 -3.25
N THR A 139 8.94 -3.51 -3.19
CA THR A 139 9.38 -4.78 -3.80
C THR A 139 8.64 -5.17 -5.07
N THR A 140 7.59 -4.44 -5.45
CA THR A 140 6.76 -4.81 -6.60
C THR A 140 6.53 -3.59 -7.48
N SER A 141 6.75 -3.73 -8.79
CA SER A 141 6.50 -2.63 -9.72
C SER A 141 4.99 -2.40 -9.91
N PRO A 142 4.54 -1.16 -10.25
CA PRO A 142 3.13 -0.87 -10.50
C PRO A 142 2.50 -1.76 -11.56
N VAL A 143 3.27 -2.13 -12.59
CA VAL A 143 2.81 -3.04 -13.66
C VAL A 143 2.58 -4.45 -13.12
N GLU A 144 3.50 -4.96 -12.29
CA GLU A 144 3.33 -6.28 -11.67
C GLU A 144 2.15 -6.31 -10.68
N ILE A 145 1.90 -5.20 -9.97
CA ILE A 145 0.72 -5.07 -9.10
C ILE A 145 -0.55 -5.14 -9.94
N ALA A 146 -0.62 -4.41 -11.07
CA ALA A 146 -1.76 -4.44 -11.97
C ALA A 146 -2.03 -5.85 -12.53
N ASP A 147 -0.97 -6.54 -12.99
CA ASP A 147 -1.05 -7.93 -13.47
C ASP A 147 -1.50 -8.89 -12.35
N GLY A 148 -1.02 -8.66 -11.12
CA GLY A 148 -1.42 -9.43 -9.94
C GLY A 148 -2.90 -9.24 -9.62
N ILE A 149 -3.38 -8.00 -9.60
CA ILE A 149 -4.80 -7.65 -9.37
C ILE A 149 -5.68 -8.26 -10.45
N GLU A 150 -5.33 -8.12 -11.74
CA GLU A 150 -6.07 -8.74 -12.85
C GLU A 150 -6.30 -10.23 -12.58
N SER A 151 -5.24 -10.88 -12.15
CA SER A 151 -5.31 -12.32 -11.92
C SER A 151 -6.13 -12.71 -10.69
N LEU A 152 -6.09 -11.88 -9.63
CA LEU A 152 -6.93 -12.06 -8.45
C LEU A 152 -8.40 -11.73 -8.74
N MET A 153 -8.67 -10.84 -9.70
CA MET A 153 -10.03 -10.53 -10.14
C MET A 153 -10.63 -11.59 -11.08
N TYR A 154 -9.87 -12.60 -11.48
CA TYR A 154 -10.38 -13.66 -12.37
C TYR A 154 -11.70 -14.33 -11.90
N PRO A 155 -11.91 -14.59 -10.60
CA PRO A 155 -13.20 -15.11 -10.11
C PRO A 155 -14.39 -14.18 -10.37
N LEU A 156 -14.17 -12.85 -10.47
CA LEU A 156 -15.23 -11.88 -10.79
C LEU A 156 -15.80 -12.04 -12.20
N LYS A 157 -15.16 -12.85 -13.05
CA LYS A 157 -15.70 -13.24 -14.35
C LYS A 157 -17.04 -13.95 -14.22
N PHE A 158 -17.32 -14.64 -13.10
CA PHE A 158 -18.63 -15.23 -12.82
C PHE A 158 -19.76 -14.19 -12.70
N ILE A 159 -19.42 -12.96 -12.29
CA ILE A 159 -20.36 -11.82 -12.18
C ILE A 159 -20.42 -11.03 -13.49
N LYS A 160 -19.89 -11.57 -14.61
CA LYS A 160 -19.79 -10.92 -15.94
C LYS A 160 -18.96 -9.63 -15.95
N PHE A 161 -18.09 -9.42 -14.96
CA PHE A 161 -17.18 -8.27 -14.95
C PHE A 161 -16.13 -8.43 -16.06
N PRO A 162 -15.87 -7.38 -16.87
CA PRO A 162 -14.92 -7.42 -17.99
C PRO A 162 -13.47 -7.30 -17.49
N VAL A 163 -12.99 -8.33 -16.74
CA VAL A 163 -11.67 -8.32 -16.09
C VAL A 163 -10.53 -8.08 -17.09
N HIS A 164 -10.67 -8.62 -18.28
CA HIS A 164 -9.63 -8.56 -19.29
C HIS A 164 -9.50 -7.18 -19.90
N GLU A 165 -10.62 -6.54 -20.22
CA GLU A 165 -10.68 -5.18 -20.75
C GLU A 165 -10.14 -4.19 -19.71
N PHE A 166 -10.51 -4.38 -18.44
CA PHE A 166 -9.99 -3.59 -17.33
C PHE A 166 -8.46 -3.69 -17.23
N ALA A 167 -7.91 -4.91 -17.28
CA ALA A 167 -6.48 -5.14 -17.23
C ALA A 167 -5.73 -4.51 -18.41
N LEU A 168 -6.31 -4.58 -19.62
CA LEU A 168 -5.76 -3.94 -20.79
C LEU A 168 -5.68 -2.42 -20.61
N ILE A 169 -6.79 -1.80 -20.16
CA ILE A 169 -6.84 -0.35 -19.88
C ILE A 169 -5.78 0.03 -18.86
N MET A 170 -5.66 -0.72 -17.74
CA MET A 170 -4.65 -0.46 -16.72
C MET A 170 -3.22 -0.58 -17.26
N SER A 171 -2.95 -1.60 -18.08
CA SER A 171 -1.63 -1.80 -18.69
C SER A 171 -1.26 -0.66 -19.65
N ILE A 172 -2.21 -0.21 -20.46
CA ILE A 172 -2.04 0.94 -21.38
C ILE A 172 -1.82 2.22 -20.57
N ALA A 173 -2.66 2.47 -19.55
CA ALA A 173 -2.55 3.64 -18.71
C ALA A 173 -1.18 3.72 -18.02
N LEU A 174 -0.73 2.63 -17.37
CA LEU A 174 0.57 2.58 -16.71
C LEU A 174 1.75 2.81 -17.67
N ARG A 175 1.62 2.39 -18.92
CA ARG A 175 2.63 2.66 -19.95
C ARG A 175 2.64 4.12 -20.40
N PHE A 176 1.47 4.75 -20.52
CA PHE A 176 1.35 6.12 -21.01
C PHE A 176 1.66 7.18 -19.94
N ILE A 177 1.48 6.90 -18.65
CA ILE A 177 1.76 7.87 -17.61
C ILE A 177 3.19 8.46 -17.73
N PRO A 178 4.31 7.70 -17.85
CA PRO A 178 5.63 8.29 -18.01
C PRO A 178 5.73 9.18 -19.25
N THR A 179 5.16 8.72 -20.36
CA THR A 179 5.20 9.44 -21.62
C THR A 179 4.45 10.77 -21.53
N LEU A 180 3.27 10.77 -20.88
CA LEU A 180 2.48 11.99 -20.66
C LEU A 180 3.17 12.96 -19.69
N LEU A 181 3.87 12.46 -18.68
CA LEU A 181 4.67 13.29 -17.76
C LEU A 181 5.82 13.97 -18.51
N ASP A 182 6.55 13.24 -19.32
CA ASP A 182 7.63 13.80 -20.13
C ASP A 182 7.12 14.86 -21.12
N GLU A 183 5.96 14.60 -21.74
CA GLU A 183 5.32 15.54 -22.66
C GLU A 183 4.83 16.79 -21.94
N THR A 184 4.22 16.62 -20.75
CA THR A 184 3.81 17.72 -19.89
C THR A 184 5.00 18.61 -19.53
N ASP A 185 6.14 18.01 -19.14
CA ASP A 185 7.36 18.78 -18.83
C ASP A 185 7.88 19.54 -20.05
N ARG A 186 7.81 18.97 -21.27
CA ARG A 186 8.18 19.65 -22.51
C ARG A 186 7.26 20.83 -22.81
N ILE A 187 5.94 20.64 -22.69
CA ILE A 187 4.94 21.70 -22.92
C ILE A 187 5.13 22.83 -21.90
N ILE A 188 5.29 22.51 -20.60
CA ILE A 188 5.53 23.51 -19.56
C ILE A 188 6.78 24.35 -19.87
N LYS A 189 7.87 23.69 -20.25
CA LYS A 189 9.12 24.42 -20.64
C LYS A 189 8.90 25.33 -21.85
N ALA A 190 8.19 24.86 -22.86
CA ALA A 190 7.86 25.65 -24.04
C ALA A 190 6.97 26.87 -23.70
N GLN A 191 5.98 26.69 -22.83
CA GLN A 191 5.10 27.78 -22.41
C GLN A 191 5.82 28.77 -21.48
N LYS A 192 6.73 28.32 -20.62
CA LYS A 192 7.60 29.20 -19.84
C LYS A 192 8.51 30.07 -20.74
N ALA A 193 9.05 29.48 -21.81
CA ALA A 193 9.85 30.23 -22.79
C ALA A 193 9.01 31.26 -23.56
N ARG A 194 7.70 31.10 -23.65
CA ARG A 194 6.73 32.05 -24.23
C ARG A 194 6.26 33.12 -23.22
N GLY A 195 6.81 33.12 -22.00
CA GLY A 195 6.45 34.08 -20.96
C GLY A 195 5.28 33.67 -20.08
N ALA A 196 4.83 32.42 -20.14
CA ALA A 196 3.78 31.93 -19.24
C ALA A 196 4.32 31.82 -17.81
N ASP A 197 3.63 32.43 -16.87
CA ASP A 197 3.94 32.37 -15.44
C ASP A 197 2.94 31.44 -14.73
N PHE A 198 3.46 30.33 -14.18
CA PHE A 198 2.67 29.31 -13.49
C PHE A 198 2.75 29.44 -11.97
N ASP A 199 3.67 30.29 -11.47
CA ASP A 199 4.02 30.32 -10.05
C ASP A 199 3.41 31.54 -9.33
N SER A 200 3.06 32.63 -10.08
CA SER A 200 2.54 33.87 -9.50
C SER A 200 1.02 33.99 -9.63
N GLY A 201 0.41 34.67 -8.65
CA GLY A 201 -0.99 35.09 -8.69
C GLY A 201 -1.97 34.23 -7.88
N ASN A 202 -3.24 34.63 -7.95
CA ASN A 202 -4.34 33.99 -7.24
C ASN A 202 -4.65 32.59 -7.86
N ILE A 203 -5.28 31.69 -7.10
CA ILE A 203 -5.62 30.30 -7.52
C ILE A 203 -6.29 30.27 -8.90
N LEU A 204 -7.25 31.18 -9.14
CA LEU A 204 -7.94 31.30 -10.43
C LEU A 204 -7.01 31.68 -11.59
N LYS A 205 -6.02 32.53 -11.35
CA LYS A 205 -5.01 32.88 -12.37
C LYS A 205 -4.10 31.72 -12.68
N ARG A 206 -3.70 30.92 -11.67
CA ARG A 206 -2.89 29.70 -11.85
C ARG A 206 -3.64 28.64 -12.66
N VAL A 207 -4.92 28.41 -12.37
CA VAL A 207 -5.76 27.48 -13.16
C VAL A 207 -5.85 27.94 -14.61
N LYS A 208 -6.05 29.24 -14.86
CA LYS A 208 -6.10 29.79 -16.22
C LYS A 208 -4.74 29.68 -16.94
N ALA A 209 -3.63 29.83 -16.21
CA ALA A 209 -2.29 29.66 -16.75
C ALA A 209 -1.97 28.20 -17.15
N LEU A 210 -2.65 27.21 -16.56
CA LEU A 210 -2.50 25.79 -16.93
C LEU A 210 -3.25 25.41 -18.21
N MET A 211 -4.24 26.18 -18.66
CA MET A 211 -5.02 25.88 -19.88
C MET A 211 -4.15 25.69 -21.15
N PRO A 212 -3.13 26.55 -21.42
CA PRO A 212 -2.23 26.36 -22.54
C PRO A 212 -1.37 25.09 -22.47
N VAL A 213 -1.31 24.44 -21.31
CA VAL A 213 -0.65 23.13 -21.13
C VAL A 213 -1.65 22.00 -21.31
N LEU A 214 -2.86 22.12 -20.73
CA LEU A 214 -3.87 21.08 -20.74
C LEU A 214 -4.43 20.81 -22.16
N ILE A 215 -4.71 21.87 -22.94
CA ILE A 215 -5.31 21.72 -24.26
C ILE A 215 -4.38 20.92 -25.23
N PRO A 216 -3.09 21.29 -25.41
CA PRO A 216 -2.19 20.51 -26.23
C PRO A 216 -1.99 19.08 -25.74
N LEU A 217 -1.91 18.88 -24.42
CA LEU A 217 -1.76 17.57 -23.82
C LEU A 217 -2.98 16.67 -24.12
N LEU A 218 -4.19 17.24 -24.03
CA LEU A 218 -5.43 16.53 -24.34
C LEU A 218 -5.46 16.12 -25.83
N ILE A 219 -5.14 17.04 -26.73
CA ILE A 219 -5.10 16.77 -28.19
C ILE A 219 -4.07 15.69 -28.51
N SER A 220 -2.88 15.76 -27.90
CA SER A 220 -1.84 14.74 -28.08
C SER A 220 -2.28 13.38 -27.53
N SER A 221 -3.00 13.35 -26.41
CA SER A 221 -3.53 12.11 -25.82
C SER A 221 -4.57 11.45 -26.72
N PHE A 222 -5.48 12.21 -27.33
CA PHE A 222 -6.44 11.68 -28.29
C PHE A 222 -5.75 11.13 -29.54
N ARG A 223 -4.80 11.89 -30.11
CA ARG A 223 -4.02 11.40 -31.26
C ARG A 223 -3.34 10.07 -30.99
N ARG A 224 -2.72 9.93 -29.80
CA ARG A 224 -2.08 8.68 -29.38
C ARG A 224 -3.09 7.54 -29.20
N ALA A 225 -4.30 7.86 -28.72
CA ALA A 225 -5.35 6.86 -28.57
C ALA A 225 -5.79 6.34 -29.94
N ASP A 226 -5.96 7.24 -30.93
CA ASP A 226 -6.30 6.88 -32.31
C ASP A 226 -5.18 6.04 -32.96
N GLU A 227 -3.92 6.47 -32.85
CA GLU A 227 -2.75 5.72 -33.33
C GLU A 227 -2.66 4.32 -32.70
N LEU A 228 -2.98 4.21 -31.40
CA LEU A 228 -3.00 2.92 -30.71
C LEU A 228 -4.15 2.04 -31.20
N ALA A 229 -5.33 2.62 -31.40
CA ALA A 229 -6.49 1.91 -31.93
C ALA A 229 -6.19 1.33 -33.31
N ASP A 230 -5.67 2.15 -34.24
CA ASP A 230 -5.26 1.72 -35.57
C ASP A 230 -4.20 0.61 -35.53
N ALA A 231 -3.23 0.75 -34.63
CA ALA A 231 -2.20 -0.28 -34.41
C ALA A 231 -2.75 -1.58 -33.82
N MET A 232 -3.79 -1.51 -33.01
CA MET A 232 -4.48 -2.70 -32.46
C MET A 232 -5.33 -3.38 -33.57
N ASP A 233 -6.05 -2.61 -34.37
CA ASP A 233 -6.86 -3.13 -35.44
C ASP A 233 -6.00 -3.80 -36.52
N SER A 234 -4.87 -3.19 -36.89
CA SER A 234 -3.90 -3.78 -37.82
C SER A 234 -3.27 -5.09 -37.32
N ARG A 235 -3.27 -5.31 -36.02
CA ARG A 235 -2.86 -6.57 -35.37
C ARG A 235 -4.02 -7.52 -35.13
N CYS A 236 -5.19 -7.29 -35.74
CA CYS A 236 -6.40 -8.09 -35.62
C CYS A 236 -6.90 -8.23 -34.16
N TYR A 237 -6.83 -7.16 -33.39
CA TYR A 237 -7.39 -7.15 -32.06
C TYR A 237 -8.92 -7.18 -32.12
N SER A 238 -9.52 -8.32 -31.80
CA SER A 238 -10.99 -8.53 -31.94
C SER A 238 -11.76 -8.42 -30.62
N GLY A 239 -11.12 -8.09 -29.47
CA GLY A 239 -11.79 -8.05 -28.17
C GLY A 239 -12.38 -9.39 -27.72
N SER A 240 -11.97 -10.50 -28.35
CA SER A 240 -12.56 -11.83 -28.11
C SER A 240 -12.37 -12.31 -26.68
N LYS A 241 -13.37 -13.05 -26.15
CA LYS A 241 -13.39 -13.61 -24.79
C LYS A 241 -12.33 -14.69 -24.55
N VAL A 242 -11.78 -15.29 -25.60
CA VAL A 242 -10.76 -16.35 -25.54
C VAL A 242 -9.42 -15.78 -25.95
N ARG A 243 -8.56 -15.53 -25.00
CA ARG A 243 -7.18 -15.05 -25.25
C ARG A 243 -6.15 -15.86 -24.46
N THR A 244 -5.00 -16.02 -25.05
CA THR A 244 -3.82 -16.60 -24.41
C THR A 244 -2.93 -15.48 -23.89
N LYS A 245 -2.41 -15.62 -22.65
CA LYS A 245 -1.42 -14.70 -22.10
C LYS A 245 -0.02 -15.09 -22.55
N TYR A 246 0.74 -14.14 -23.13
CA TYR A 246 2.14 -14.35 -23.48
C TYR A 246 3.01 -14.60 -22.24
N LYS A 247 2.89 -13.75 -21.23
CA LYS A 247 3.59 -13.91 -19.95
C LYS A 247 2.65 -14.58 -18.94
N LYS A 248 2.83 -15.88 -18.71
CA LYS A 248 2.10 -16.59 -17.66
C LYS A 248 2.87 -16.46 -16.35
N MET A 249 2.21 -15.99 -15.30
CA MET A 249 2.77 -16.05 -13.95
C MET A 249 2.85 -17.52 -13.53
N ARG A 250 4.03 -17.93 -13.05
CA ARG A 250 4.26 -19.31 -12.56
C ARG A 250 4.58 -19.26 -11.09
N SER A 251 3.74 -19.90 -10.29
CA SER A 251 4.02 -20.08 -8.87
C SER A 251 5.33 -20.84 -8.68
N THR A 252 6.17 -20.34 -7.81
CA THR A 252 7.50 -20.87 -7.54
C THR A 252 7.54 -21.35 -6.09
N TRP A 253 8.52 -22.21 -5.74
CA TRP A 253 8.77 -22.64 -4.35
C TRP A 253 8.81 -21.46 -3.35
N ARG A 254 9.27 -20.28 -3.78
CA ARG A 254 9.34 -19.06 -2.97
C ARG A 254 7.96 -18.60 -2.51
N ASP A 255 6.97 -18.73 -3.38
CA ASP A 255 5.58 -18.34 -3.12
C ASP A 255 4.96 -19.27 -2.06
N LEU A 256 5.29 -20.57 -2.13
CA LEU A 256 4.84 -21.53 -1.14
C LEU A 256 5.45 -21.23 0.24
N VAL A 257 6.76 -20.94 0.30
CA VAL A 257 7.41 -20.57 1.56
C VAL A 257 6.78 -19.31 2.18
N ALA A 258 6.51 -18.29 1.38
CA ALA A 258 5.87 -17.07 1.87
C ALA A 258 4.44 -17.32 2.38
N THR A 259 3.66 -18.13 1.64
CA THR A 259 2.29 -18.49 2.06
C THR A 259 2.29 -19.27 3.38
N VAL A 260 3.21 -20.24 3.53
CA VAL A 260 3.36 -21.00 4.77
C VAL A 260 3.82 -20.10 5.93
N ALA A 261 4.76 -19.17 5.68
CA ALA A 261 5.24 -18.25 6.70
C ALA A 261 4.13 -17.32 7.23
N ILE A 262 3.27 -16.81 6.32
CA ILE A 262 2.14 -15.96 6.70
C ILE A 262 1.04 -16.74 7.40
N ALA A 263 0.72 -17.95 6.91
CA ALA A 263 -0.22 -18.84 7.59
C ALA A 263 0.27 -19.17 9.00
N GLY A 264 1.57 -19.46 9.17
CA GLY A 264 2.20 -19.65 10.47
C GLY A 264 2.10 -18.42 11.38
N LEU A 265 2.28 -17.21 10.84
CA LEU A 265 2.09 -15.97 11.60
C LEU A 265 0.65 -15.82 12.10
N ILE A 266 -0.33 -16.01 11.21
CA ILE A 266 -1.75 -15.91 11.57
C ILE A 266 -2.10 -16.95 12.63
N CYS A 267 -1.73 -18.22 12.43
CA CYS A 267 -1.95 -19.29 13.41
C CYS A 267 -1.27 -18.96 14.75
N GLY A 268 -0.05 -18.43 14.73
CA GLY A 268 0.65 -18.00 15.94
C GLY A 268 -0.06 -16.88 16.67
N VAL A 269 -0.51 -15.83 15.97
CA VAL A 269 -1.28 -14.73 16.58
C VAL A 269 -2.61 -15.22 17.13
N VAL A 270 -3.33 -16.08 16.42
CA VAL A 270 -4.61 -16.67 16.89
C VAL A 270 -4.35 -17.54 18.14
N ALA A 271 -3.32 -18.37 18.12
CA ALA A 271 -2.96 -19.20 19.29
C ALA A 271 -2.63 -18.34 20.52
N LEU A 272 -1.86 -17.24 20.34
CA LEU A 272 -1.57 -16.28 21.40
C LEU A 272 -2.85 -15.62 21.96
N ASN A 273 -3.80 -15.26 21.09
CA ASN A 273 -5.07 -14.69 21.54
C ASN A 273 -5.89 -15.71 22.35
N VAL A 274 -5.99 -16.96 21.87
CA VAL A 274 -6.74 -18.02 22.56
C VAL A 274 -6.10 -18.38 23.90
N THR A 275 -4.77 -18.53 23.95
CA THR A 275 -4.06 -18.80 25.22
C THR A 275 -4.14 -17.62 26.18
N GLY A 276 -4.06 -16.38 25.70
CA GLY A 276 -4.25 -15.16 26.49
C GLY A 276 -5.67 -15.08 27.07
N PHE A 277 -6.68 -15.40 26.29
CA PHE A 277 -8.08 -15.45 26.74
C PHE A 277 -8.29 -16.53 27.80
N LEU A 278 -7.76 -17.74 27.58
CA LEU A 278 -7.86 -18.84 28.55
C LEU A 278 -7.13 -18.52 29.85
N ALA A 279 -5.96 -17.88 29.79
CA ALA A 279 -5.22 -17.47 30.99
C ALA A 279 -6.01 -16.44 31.83
N VAL A 280 -6.76 -15.55 31.19
CA VAL A 280 -7.63 -14.57 31.87
C VAL A 280 -8.85 -15.26 32.50
N VAL A 281 -9.47 -16.23 31.80
CA VAL A 281 -10.66 -16.96 32.29
C VAL A 281 -10.33 -17.90 33.45
N VAL A 282 -9.15 -18.51 33.46
CA VAL A 282 -8.72 -19.42 34.57
C VAL A 282 -8.38 -18.67 35.87
N LEU A 283 -8.12 -17.37 35.80
CA LEU A 283 -7.74 -16.53 36.93
C LEU A 283 -8.90 -15.67 37.47
N LEU A 284 -10.05 -15.68 36.85
CA LEU A 284 -11.34 -15.15 37.34
C LEU A 284 -12.13 -16.23 38.10
#